data_a2f59b4fccbd82e4ba03bedf5497cc04
#
_entry.id   a2f59b4fccbd82e4ba03bedf5497cc04
#
_cell.length_a   1.000
_cell.length_b   1.000
_cell.length_c   1.000
_cell.angle_alpha   90.00
_cell.angle_beta   90.00
_cell.angle_gamma   90.00
#
_symmetry.space_group_name_H-M   'P 1'
#
loop_
_entity.id
_entity.type
_entity.pdbx_description
1 polymer ?
#
loop_
_entity_poly.entity_id
_entity_poly.type
_entity_poly.pdbx_seq_one_letter_code
_entity_poly.pdbx_strand_id
1 'polypeptide(L)'
;MGLFKSLFGGNNTPETEKEKNDKKNFEILKYDGIRAQRMGKLPYAIKCFEEAVAINDELETLSLLATAYTQANRLDDARITLDRMATKDPEQVNTFLSLAGICYMQEDYENMKDACQKALVLDNKNPLSFYLTAKAAIGMKDDITAIAMLTKAIVLKEDYTEAYQLRAEVLWKMKQAKDAAEDIQKLLSLNPDDEQALLLKGEILAATNEPEQAQECFNQVLSLNPFNEKAYILSGELYLVNKDFDK
;
A
#
# COMPACT_ATOMS: atom_id res chain seq x y z
N MET A 1 -18.39 64.36 23.90
CA MET A 1 -17.34 63.86 22.99
C MET A 1 -16.77 62.57 23.57
N GLY A 2 -17.04 61.42 22.98
CA GLY A 2 -16.51 60.17 23.51
C GLY A 2 -17.26 58.90 23.13
N LEU A 3 -17.79 58.77 21.88
CA LEU A 3 -18.64 57.62 21.48
C LEU A 3 -18.19 56.96 20.17
N PHE A 4 -16.85 56.90 19.93
CA PHE A 4 -16.29 56.27 18.70
C PHE A 4 -15.04 55.42 18.96
N LYS A 5 -14.95 54.71 20.06
CA LYS A 5 -13.78 53.82 20.34
C LYS A 5 -14.08 52.34 20.53
N SER A 6 -15.26 51.83 20.13
CA SER A 6 -15.59 50.42 20.37
C SER A 6 -15.98 49.63 19.13
N LEU A 7 -15.63 50.03 17.91
CA LEU A 7 -16.06 49.38 16.69
C LEU A 7 -14.94 48.73 15.83
N PHE A 8 -13.67 48.80 16.26
CA PHE A 8 -12.55 48.10 15.59
C PHE A 8 -11.58 47.46 16.58
N GLY A 9 -12.10 46.75 17.54
CA GLY A 9 -11.33 45.91 18.46
C GLY A 9 -11.21 44.48 17.91
N GLY A 10 -10.51 44.29 16.81
CA GLY A 10 -9.96 42.99 16.51
C GLY A 10 -8.93 42.65 17.59
N ASN A 11 -9.17 41.63 18.40
CA ASN A 11 -8.24 41.09 19.40
C ASN A 11 -7.02 40.48 18.69
N ASN A 12 -6.20 41.23 18.00
CA ASN A 12 -4.86 40.86 17.66
C ASN A 12 -3.99 41.18 18.87
N THR A 13 -3.94 40.30 19.86
CA THR A 13 -2.85 40.30 20.83
C THR A 13 -1.53 40.18 20.05
N PRO A 14 -0.54 41.09 20.23
CA PRO A 14 0.72 40.95 19.52
C PRO A 14 1.35 39.60 19.88
N GLU A 15 1.70 38.84 18.84
CA GLU A 15 2.41 37.54 18.97
C GLU A 15 3.66 37.76 19.84
N THR A 16 3.80 36.97 20.90
CA THR A 16 4.93 37.10 21.81
C THR A 16 6.24 36.75 21.10
N GLU A 17 7.38 37.28 21.56
CA GLU A 17 8.69 36.93 21.00
C GLU A 17 8.96 35.44 21.05
N LYS A 18 8.45 34.75 22.07
CA LYS A 18 8.52 33.29 22.21
C LYS A 18 7.74 32.57 21.09
N GLU A 19 6.48 32.96 20.85
CA GLU A 19 5.66 32.36 19.79
C GLU A 19 6.28 32.52 18.40
N LYS A 20 6.87 33.69 18.10
CA LYS A 20 7.60 33.93 16.85
C LYS A 20 8.82 33.04 16.72
N ASN A 21 9.54 32.79 17.82
CA ASN A 21 10.73 31.94 17.81
C ASN A 21 10.33 30.46 17.68
N ASP A 22 9.30 30.04 18.38
CA ASP A 22 8.76 28.66 18.29
C ASP A 22 8.29 28.36 16.85
N LYS A 23 7.54 29.26 16.22
CA LYS A 23 7.12 29.13 14.83
C LYS A 23 8.29 29.03 13.85
N LYS A 24 9.32 29.88 14.04
CA LYS A 24 10.54 29.82 13.22
C LYS A 24 11.29 28.51 13.42
N ASN A 25 11.43 28.05 14.66
CA ASN A 25 12.11 26.79 14.97
C ASN A 25 11.34 25.60 14.39
N PHE A 26 10.02 25.59 14.50
CA PHE A 26 9.15 24.59 13.88
C PHE A 26 9.42 24.46 12.37
N GLU A 27 9.39 25.56 11.64
CA GLU A 27 9.64 25.57 10.19
C GLU A 27 11.05 25.06 9.86
N ILE A 28 12.08 25.49 10.59
CA ILE A 28 13.47 25.02 10.39
C ILE A 28 13.54 23.51 10.57
N LEU A 29 13.01 23.00 11.68
CA LEU A 29 13.04 21.56 12.00
C LEU A 29 12.26 20.74 10.96
N LYS A 30 11.07 21.19 10.56
CA LYS A 30 10.28 20.55 9.52
C LYS A 30 11.04 20.44 8.20
N TYR A 31 11.63 21.55 7.71
CA TYR A 31 12.37 21.53 6.45
C TYR A 31 13.71 20.79 6.54
N ASP A 32 14.40 20.84 7.66
CA ASP A 32 15.61 20.04 7.88
C ASP A 32 15.30 18.56 7.92
N GLY A 33 14.18 18.16 8.53
CA GLY A 33 13.67 16.79 8.51
C GLY A 33 13.37 16.30 7.10
N ILE A 34 12.65 17.09 6.29
CA ILE A 34 12.33 16.76 4.89
C ILE A 34 13.62 16.59 4.07
N ARG A 35 14.57 17.51 4.22
CA ARG A 35 15.86 17.43 3.52
C ARG A 35 16.64 16.18 3.93
N ALA A 36 16.70 15.88 5.23
CA ALA A 36 17.40 14.72 5.76
C ALA A 36 16.76 13.42 5.26
N GLN A 37 15.43 13.33 5.23
CA GLN A 37 14.69 12.18 4.70
C GLN A 37 15.02 11.92 3.22
N ARG A 38 15.01 12.95 2.38
CA ARG A 38 15.41 12.86 0.96
C ARG A 38 16.86 12.42 0.76
N MET A 39 17.73 12.70 1.72
CA MET A 39 19.14 12.27 1.72
C MET A 39 19.34 10.88 2.33
N GLY A 40 18.27 10.16 2.73
CA GLY A 40 18.35 8.85 3.38
C GLY A 40 18.84 8.89 4.83
N LYS A 41 18.97 10.09 5.45
CA LYS A 41 19.42 10.25 6.84
C LYS A 41 18.24 10.14 7.80
N LEU A 42 17.57 8.97 7.78
CA LEU A 42 16.34 8.73 8.52
C LEU A 42 16.41 9.02 10.03
N PRO A 43 17.48 8.63 10.78
CA PRO A 43 17.55 8.93 12.21
C PRO A 43 17.54 10.43 12.51
N TYR A 44 18.21 11.23 11.69
CA TYR A 44 18.21 12.68 11.84
C TYR A 44 16.88 13.30 11.41
N ALA A 45 16.26 12.81 10.33
CA ALA A 45 14.94 13.24 9.89
C ALA A 45 13.88 13.01 10.98
N ILE A 46 13.86 11.81 11.57
CA ILE A 46 12.95 11.46 12.67
C ILE A 46 13.14 12.43 13.84
N LYS A 47 14.38 12.65 14.28
CA LYS A 47 14.66 13.61 15.37
C LYS A 47 14.12 15.00 15.07
N CYS A 48 14.35 15.51 13.86
CA CYS A 48 13.83 16.82 13.46
C CYS A 48 12.30 16.87 13.48
N PHE A 49 11.62 15.82 12.99
CA PHE A 49 10.16 15.77 13.00
C PHE A 49 9.60 15.58 14.41
N GLU A 50 10.23 14.79 15.29
CA GLU A 50 9.83 14.65 16.69
C GLU A 50 9.91 15.99 17.43
N GLU A 51 11.00 16.75 17.24
CA GLU A 51 11.17 18.08 17.81
C GLU A 51 10.18 19.11 17.22
N ALA A 52 9.90 19.03 15.90
CA ALA A 52 8.91 19.89 15.27
C ALA A 52 7.50 19.61 15.82
N VAL A 53 7.10 18.34 15.93
CA VAL A 53 5.80 17.91 16.49
C VAL A 53 5.67 18.32 17.97
N ALA A 54 6.76 18.40 18.71
CA ALA A 54 6.74 18.89 20.09
C ALA A 54 6.44 20.38 20.20
N ILE A 55 6.79 21.17 19.16
CA ILE A 55 6.46 22.58 19.10
C ILE A 55 5.03 22.79 18.58
N ASN A 56 4.70 22.13 17.46
CA ASN A 56 3.40 22.22 16.80
C ASN A 56 3.05 20.88 16.14
N ASP A 57 2.03 20.21 16.66
CA ASP A 57 1.61 18.89 16.17
C ASP A 57 0.57 18.98 15.04
N GLU A 58 0.92 19.65 13.97
CA GLU A 58 0.08 19.73 12.77
C GLU A 58 0.07 18.39 12.00
N LEU A 59 -1.04 18.13 11.31
CA LEU A 59 -1.25 16.87 10.56
C LEU A 59 -0.18 16.58 9.53
N GLU A 60 0.32 17.63 8.83
CA GLU A 60 1.37 17.46 7.83
C GLU A 60 2.67 16.95 8.45
N THR A 61 3.10 17.53 9.58
CA THR A 61 4.34 17.13 10.26
C THR A 61 4.19 15.73 10.88
N LEU A 62 3.01 15.39 11.44
CA LEU A 62 2.71 14.04 11.90
C LEU A 62 2.76 13.01 10.75
N SER A 63 2.25 13.35 9.57
CA SER A 63 2.33 12.49 8.38
C SER A 63 3.77 12.25 7.92
N LEU A 64 4.60 13.29 7.93
CA LEU A 64 6.04 13.19 7.64
C LEU A 64 6.75 12.28 8.66
N LEU A 65 6.44 12.46 9.96
CA LEU A 65 7.00 11.63 11.02
C LEU A 65 6.59 10.17 10.89
N ALA A 66 5.29 9.89 10.66
CA ALA A 66 4.79 8.53 10.46
C ALA A 66 5.46 7.85 9.24
N THR A 67 5.64 8.61 8.15
CA THR A 67 6.35 8.12 6.96
C THR A 67 7.83 7.82 7.27
N ALA A 68 8.51 8.69 8.00
CA ALA A 68 9.91 8.48 8.39
C ALA A 68 10.08 7.27 9.33
N TYR A 69 9.17 7.06 10.28
CA TYR A 69 9.14 5.87 11.11
C TYR A 69 8.92 4.60 10.29
N THR A 70 7.99 4.62 9.33
CA THR A 70 7.73 3.48 8.44
C THR A 70 8.98 3.12 7.63
N GLN A 71 9.65 4.11 7.05
CA GLN A 71 10.90 3.93 6.30
C GLN A 71 12.04 3.38 7.17
N ALA A 72 12.05 3.73 8.45
CA ALA A 72 13.02 3.23 9.44
C ALA A 72 12.61 1.89 10.05
N ASN A 73 11.52 1.27 9.58
CA ASN A 73 10.92 0.05 10.13
C ASN A 73 10.52 0.14 11.62
N ARG A 74 10.25 1.37 12.10
CA ARG A 74 9.73 1.66 13.44
C ARG A 74 8.20 1.65 13.39
N LEU A 75 7.61 0.48 13.15
CA LEU A 75 6.18 0.33 12.82
C LEU A 75 5.26 0.73 13.98
N ASP A 76 5.66 0.44 15.22
CA ASP A 76 4.87 0.82 16.40
C ASP A 76 4.78 2.34 16.56
N ASP A 77 5.90 3.04 16.38
CA ASP A 77 5.94 4.50 16.44
C ASP A 77 5.12 5.13 15.28
N ALA A 78 5.19 4.53 14.09
CA ALA A 78 4.37 4.95 12.95
C ALA A 78 2.87 4.79 13.27
N ARG A 79 2.47 3.65 13.83
CA ARG A 79 1.08 3.37 14.24
C ARG A 79 0.58 4.39 15.26
N ILE A 80 1.34 4.61 16.34
CA ILE A 80 0.98 5.60 17.38
C ILE A 80 0.80 7.00 16.77
N THR A 81 1.68 7.38 15.84
CA THR A 81 1.61 8.68 15.17
C THR A 81 0.36 8.79 14.29
N LEU A 82 0.03 7.74 13.53
CA LEU A 82 -1.18 7.68 12.70
C LEU A 82 -2.46 7.65 13.53
N ASP A 83 -2.49 6.95 14.67
CA ASP A 83 -3.62 6.97 15.61
C ASP A 83 -3.85 8.37 16.18
N ARG A 84 -2.77 9.10 16.46
CA ARG A 84 -2.85 10.52 16.84
C ARG A 84 -3.43 11.37 15.72
N MET A 85 -3.04 11.14 14.46
CA MET A 85 -3.63 11.82 13.29
C MET A 85 -5.13 11.51 13.15
N ALA A 86 -5.52 10.23 13.27
CA ALA A 86 -6.92 9.80 13.19
C ALA A 86 -7.78 10.41 14.31
N THR A 87 -7.19 10.69 15.49
CA THR A 87 -7.89 11.37 16.58
C THR A 87 -8.08 12.87 16.28
N LYS A 88 -7.09 13.51 15.62
CA LYS A 88 -7.17 14.94 15.26
C LYS A 88 -8.10 15.21 14.09
N ASP A 89 -8.07 14.33 13.10
CA ASP A 89 -8.90 14.41 11.89
C ASP A 89 -9.46 13.01 11.56
N PRO A 90 -10.62 12.66 12.13
CA PRO A 90 -11.25 11.37 11.93
C PRO A 90 -11.87 11.18 10.54
N GLU A 91 -11.96 12.23 9.72
CA GLU A 91 -12.56 12.18 8.38
C GLU A 91 -11.51 11.96 7.28
N GLN A 92 -10.24 11.88 7.63
CA GLN A 92 -9.16 11.72 6.66
C GLN A 92 -8.96 10.25 6.25
N VAL A 93 -9.51 9.86 5.10
CA VAL A 93 -9.42 8.50 4.54
C VAL A 93 -7.98 7.99 4.49
N ASN A 94 -7.04 8.83 4.03
CA ASN A 94 -5.63 8.45 3.85
C ASN A 94 -4.95 8.03 5.16
N THR A 95 -5.34 8.59 6.30
CA THR A 95 -4.82 8.19 7.61
C THR A 95 -5.17 6.72 7.92
N PHE A 96 -6.42 6.31 7.65
CA PHE A 96 -6.85 4.92 7.85
C PHE A 96 -6.24 3.97 6.84
N LEU A 97 -6.03 4.39 5.59
CA LEU A 97 -5.30 3.59 4.60
C LEU A 97 -3.83 3.38 5.01
N SER A 98 -3.19 4.41 5.56
CA SER A 98 -1.83 4.30 6.10
C SER A 98 -1.78 3.37 7.31
N LEU A 99 -2.75 3.47 8.23
CA LEU A 99 -2.89 2.53 9.36
C LEU A 99 -3.04 1.08 8.88
N ALA A 100 -3.90 0.85 7.87
CA ALA A 100 -4.04 -0.48 7.26
C ALA A 100 -2.71 -0.98 6.67
N GLY A 101 -1.94 -0.10 6.04
CA GLY A 101 -0.60 -0.43 5.54
C GLY A 101 0.38 -0.83 6.64
N ILE A 102 0.40 -0.11 7.76
CA ILE A 102 1.24 -0.46 8.92
C ILE A 102 0.79 -1.78 9.54
N CYS A 103 -0.51 -1.97 9.75
CA CYS A 103 -1.05 -3.23 10.27
C CYS A 103 -0.69 -4.42 9.36
N TYR A 104 -0.72 -4.24 8.02
CA TYR A 104 -0.27 -5.25 7.08
C TYR A 104 1.21 -5.62 7.27
N MET A 105 2.10 -4.62 7.45
CA MET A 105 3.52 -4.84 7.69
C MET A 105 3.79 -5.54 9.03
N GLN A 106 2.88 -5.39 10.00
CA GLN A 106 2.91 -6.06 11.31
C GLN A 106 2.19 -7.42 11.30
N GLU A 107 1.62 -7.84 10.18
CA GLU A 107 0.75 -9.03 10.05
C GLU A 107 -0.48 -9.01 11.00
N ASP A 108 -0.89 -7.80 11.43
CA ASP A 108 -2.04 -7.56 12.30
C ASP A 108 -3.30 -7.35 11.42
N TYR A 109 -3.80 -8.45 10.86
CA TYR A 109 -4.86 -8.42 9.86
C TYR A 109 -6.23 -8.01 10.42
N GLU A 110 -6.49 -8.23 11.71
CA GLU A 110 -7.72 -7.77 12.37
C GLU A 110 -7.76 -6.24 12.45
N ASN A 111 -6.71 -5.60 12.98
CA ASN A 111 -6.64 -4.14 13.01
C ASN A 111 -6.53 -3.52 11.61
N MET A 112 -5.91 -4.24 10.65
CA MET A 112 -5.91 -3.85 9.24
C MET A 112 -7.34 -3.77 8.68
N LYS A 113 -8.16 -4.79 8.95
CA LYS A 113 -9.57 -4.84 8.54
C LYS A 113 -10.37 -3.68 9.14
N ASP A 114 -10.17 -3.40 10.44
CA ASP A 114 -10.85 -2.30 11.12
C ASP A 114 -10.48 -0.94 10.53
N ALA A 115 -9.20 -0.70 10.24
CA ALA A 115 -8.74 0.51 9.57
C ALA A 115 -9.36 0.66 8.17
N CYS A 116 -9.36 -0.42 7.38
CA CYS A 116 -9.99 -0.44 6.05
C CYS A 116 -11.49 -0.15 6.14
N GLN A 117 -12.19 -0.69 7.14
CA GLN A 117 -13.62 -0.43 7.33
C GLN A 117 -13.91 1.03 7.65
N LYS A 118 -13.09 1.68 8.48
CA LYS A 118 -13.19 3.12 8.72
C LYS A 118 -12.97 3.91 7.43
N ALA A 119 -11.97 3.56 6.63
CA ALA A 119 -11.74 4.18 5.32
C ALA A 119 -12.94 4.02 4.37
N LEU A 120 -13.57 2.83 4.33
CA LEU A 120 -14.76 2.55 3.50
C LEU A 120 -16.02 3.27 3.97
N VAL A 121 -16.16 3.55 5.27
CA VAL A 121 -17.27 4.37 5.80
C VAL A 121 -17.14 5.81 5.31
N LEU A 122 -15.92 6.33 5.23
CA LEU A 122 -15.64 7.68 4.76
C LEU A 122 -15.70 7.81 3.24
N ASP A 123 -15.16 6.82 2.52
CA ASP A 123 -15.18 6.76 1.05
C ASP A 123 -15.45 5.33 0.56
N ASN A 124 -16.71 5.05 0.29
CA ASN A 124 -17.16 3.74 -0.17
C ASN A 124 -16.90 3.46 -1.67
N LYS A 125 -16.25 4.39 -2.37
CA LYS A 125 -15.84 4.26 -3.78
C LYS A 125 -14.33 4.22 -3.97
N ASN A 126 -13.56 4.14 -2.91
CA ASN A 126 -12.11 4.08 -2.98
C ASN A 126 -11.65 2.64 -3.31
N PRO A 127 -11.08 2.38 -4.50
CA PRO A 127 -10.66 1.03 -4.88
C PRO A 127 -9.51 0.49 -4.03
N LEU A 128 -8.63 1.36 -3.51
CA LEU A 128 -7.54 0.96 -2.63
C LEU A 128 -8.06 0.43 -1.29
N SER A 129 -9.14 1.01 -0.74
CA SER A 129 -9.76 0.51 0.49
C SER A 129 -10.27 -0.93 0.32
N PHE A 130 -10.90 -1.25 -0.82
CA PHE A 130 -11.34 -2.62 -1.11
C PHE A 130 -10.15 -3.57 -1.33
N TYR A 131 -9.12 -3.13 -2.03
CA TYR A 131 -7.90 -3.92 -2.24
C TYR A 131 -7.21 -4.25 -0.91
N LEU A 132 -7.05 -3.28 -0.01
CA LEU A 132 -6.46 -3.50 1.32
C LEU A 132 -7.36 -4.39 2.19
N THR A 133 -8.69 -4.24 2.10
CA THR A 133 -9.62 -5.16 2.80
C THR A 133 -9.44 -6.60 2.32
N ALA A 134 -9.25 -6.80 1.02
CA ALA A 134 -8.97 -8.13 0.47
C ALA A 134 -7.64 -8.70 1.00
N LYS A 135 -6.59 -7.88 1.08
CA LYS A 135 -5.29 -8.30 1.67
C LYS A 135 -5.45 -8.71 3.13
N ALA A 136 -6.25 -7.98 3.91
CA ALA A 136 -6.58 -8.38 5.28
C ALA A 136 -7.31 -9.73 5.31
N ALA A 137 -8.31 -9.93 4.45
CA ALA A 137 -9.06 -11.19 4.34
C ALA A 137 -8.14 -12.38 3.97
N ILE A 138 -7.20 -12.18 3.05
CA ILE A 138 -6.19 -13.21 2.70
C ILE A 138 -5.34 -13.57 3.92
N GLY A 139 -4.86 -12.58 4.67
CA GLY A 139 -4.10 -12.82 5.90
C GLY A 139 -4.88 -13.59 6.96
N MET A 140 -6.20 -13.37 7.03
CA MET A 140 -7.14 -14.11 7.88
C MET A 140 -7.60 -15.44 7.27
N LYS A 141 -7.10 -15.83 6.08
CA LYS A 141 -7.48 -17.03 5.33
C LYS A 141 -8.97 -17.08 4.90
N ASP A 142 -9.58 -15.93 4.71
CA ASP A 142 -10.94 -15.77 4.18
C ASP A 142 -10.86 -15.42 2.68
N ASP A 143 -10.56 -16.46 1.89
CA ASP A 143 -10.38 -16.35 0.44
C ASP A 143 -11.68 -15.87 -0.27
N ILE A 144 -12.87 -16.21 0.28
CA ILE A 144 -14.16 -15.80 -0.29
C ILE A 144 -14.36 -14.29 -0.16
N THR A 145 -14.15 -13.74 1.03
CA THR A 145 -14.22 -12.29 1.24
C THR A 145 -13.16 -11.56 0.41
N ALA A 146 -11.96 -12.13 0.29
CA ALA A 146 -10.89 -11.55 -0.53
C ALA A 146 -11.32 -11.39 -1.99
N ILE A 147 -11.87 -12.43 -2.63
CA ILE A 147 -12.36 -12.37 -4.02
C ILE A 147 -13.47 -11.33 -4.16
N ALA A 148 -14.42 -11.28 -3.22
CA ALA A 148 -15.50 -10.31 -3.27
C ALA A 148 -14.99 -8.85 -3.19
N MET A 149 -13.99 -8.58 -2.34
CA MET A 149 -13.40 -7.25 -2.20
C MET A 149 -12.55 -6.87 -3.42
N LEU A 150 -11.75 -7.80 -3.96
CA LEU A 150 -10.98 -7.58 -5.19
C LEU A 150 -11.89 -7.31 -6.39
N THR A 151 -13.01 -8.02 -6.47
CA THR A 151 -14.02 -7.76 -7.51
C THR A 151 -14.57 -6.34 -7.42
N LYS A 152 -14.86 -5.85 -6.21
CA LYS A 152 -15.30 -4.46 -6.02
C LYS A 152 -14.20 -3.45 -6.38
N ALA A 153 -12.94 -3.72 -6.01
CA ALA A 153 -11.81 -2.87 -6.38
C ALA A 153 -11.66 -2.75 -7.90
N ILE A 154 -11.77 -3.87 -8.62
CA ILE A 154 -11.70 -3.95 -10.08
C ILE A 154 -12.87 -3.21 -10.76
N VAL A 155 -14.10 -3.36 -10.25
CA VAL A 155 -15.27 -2.64 -10.77
C VAL A 155 -15.10 -1.12 -10.63
N LEU A 156 -14.45 -0.66 -9.57
CA LEU A 156 -14.20 0.77 -9.35
C LEU A 156 -12.99 1.30 -10.15
N LYS A 157 -12.04 0.42 -10.46
CA LYS A 157 -10.84 0.74 -11.23
C LYS A 157 -10.55 -0.42 -12.19
N GLU A 158 -11.03 -0.32 -13.43
CA GLU A 158 -10.96 -1.39 -14.43
C GLU A 158 -9.55 -1.76 -14.91
N ASP A 159 -8.57 -0.89 -14.67
CA ASP A 159 -7.15 -1.08 -14.97
C ASP A 159 -6.30 -1.38 -13.73
N TYR A 160 -6.92 -1.90 -12.65
CA TYR A 160 -6.23 -2.19 -11.39
C TYR A 160 -5.45 -3.51 -11.47
N THR A 161 -4.27 -3.46 -12.07
CA THR A 161 -3.41 -4.64 -12.32
C THR A 161 -3.12 -5.45 -11.07
N GLU A 162 -2.81 -4.79 -9.95
CA GLU A 162 -2.51 -5.47 -8.69
C GLU A 162 -3.73 -6.22 -8.11
N ALA A 163 -4.93 -5.73 -8.37
CA ALA A 163 -6.15 -6.40 -7.93
C ALA A 163 -6.47 -7.63 -8.78
N TYR A 164 -6.26 -7.57 -10.10
CA TYR A 164 -6.36 -8.74 -10.99
C TYR A 164 -5.35 -9.81 -10.61
N GLN A 165 -4.08 -9.43 -10.43
CA GLN A 165 -3.02 -10.36 -10.03
C GLN A 165 -3.39 -11.08 -8.73
N LEU A 166 -3.75 -10.33 -7.70
CA LEU A 166 -4.06 -10.89 -6.39
C LEU A 166 -5.33 -11.77 -6.43
N ARG A 167 -6.35 -11.40 -7.23
CA ARG A 167 -7.56 -12.21 -7.39
C ARG A 167 -7.26 -13.52 -8.13
N ALA A 168 -6.47 -13.47 -9.18
CA ALA A 168 -6.04 -14.66 -9.90
C ALA A 168 -5.27 -15.64 -8.99
N GLU A 169 -4.37 -15.15 -8.14
CA GLU A 169 -3.62 -15.96 -7.19
C GLU A 169 -4.56 -16.67 -6.18
N VAL A 170 -5.53 -15.93 -5.62
CA VAL A 170 -6.53 -16.50 -4.70
C VAL A 170 -7.42 -17.52 -5.41
N LEU A 171 -7.92 -17.21 -6.62
CA LEU A 171 -8.73 -18.12 -7.43
C LEU A 171 -7.95 -19.39 -7.78
N TRP A 172 -6.69 -19.26 -8.18
CA TRP A 172 -5.80 -20.40 -8.45
C TRP A 172 -5.60 -21.30 -7.23
N LYS A 173 -5.31 -20.69 -6.07
CA LYS A 173 -5.24 -21.41 -4.79
C LYS A 173 -6.52 -22.17 -4.48
N MET A 174 -7.68 -21.61 -4.81
CA MET A 174 -9.00 -22.25 -4.65
C MET A 174 -9.34 -23.26 -5.75
N LYS A 175 -8.41 -23.57 -6.66
CA LYS A 175 -8.60 -24.48 -7.80
C LYS A 175 -9.64 -23.99 -8.82
N GLN A 176 -9.91 -22.71 -8.87
CA GLN A 176 -10.77 -22.06 -9.88
C GLN A 176 -9.92 -21.61 -11.08
N ALA A 177 -9.33 -22.57 -11.78
CA ALA A 177 -8.34 -22.34 -12.84
C ALA A 177 -8.90 -21.44 -13.97
N LYS A 178 -10.17 -21.63 -14.36
CA LYS A 178 -10.80 -20.86 -15.43
C LYS A 178 -10.89 -19.37 -15.07
N ASP A 179 -11.40 -19.06 -13.89
CA ASP A 179 -11.59 -17.68 -13.46
C ASP A 179 -10.23 -16.98 -13.22
N ALA A 180 -9.25 -17.74 -12.71
CA ALA A 180 -7.87 -17.26 -12.59
C ALA A 180 -7.26 -16.92 -13.97
N ALA A 181 -7.47 -17.77 -14.97
CA ALA A 181 -6.98 -17.54 -16.33
C ALA A 181 -7.62 -16.30 -16.99
N GLU A 182 -8.90 -16.04 -16.74
CA GLU A 182 -9.59 -14.83 -17.22
C GLU A 182 -8.95 -13.55 -16.64
N ASP A 183 -8.64 -13.53 -15.36
CA ASP A 183 -7.96 -12.41 -14.71
C ASP A 183 -6.54 -12.21 -15.26
N ILE A 184 -5.78 -13.29 -15.42
CA ILE A 184 -4.43 -13.24 -16.00
C ILE A 184 -4.47 -12.75 -17.45
N GLN A 185 -5.44 -13.19 -18.24
CA GLN A 185 -5.61 -12.70 -19.61
C GLN A 185 -5.87 -11.18 -19.63
N LYS A 186 -6.71 -10.68 -18.71
CA LYS A 186 -6.97 -9.26 -18.57
C LYS A 186 -5.70 -8.50 -18.16
N LEU A 187 -4.97 -9.02 -17.17
CA LEU A 187 -3.71 -8.43 -16.71
C LEU A 187 -2.68 -8.34 -17.84
N LEU A 188 -2.46 -9.43 -18.59
CA LEU A 188 -1.54 -9.45 -19.73
C LEU A 188 -1.99 -8.58 -20.90
N SER A 189 -3.28 -8.28 -21.02
CA SER A 189 -3.76 -7.29 -22.01
C SER A 189 -3.39 -5.85 -21.61
N LEU A 190 -3.20 -5.58 -20.32
CA LEU A 190 -2.78 -4.27 -19.77
C LEU A 190 -1.24 -4.16 -19.69
N ASN A 191 -0.58 -5.24 -19.33
CA ASN A 191 0.87 -5.35 -19.22
C ASN A 191 1.36 -6.70 -19.78
N PRO A 192 1.67 -6.78 -21.09
CA PRO A 192 2.06 -8.03 -21.73
C PRO A 192 3.34 -8.69 -21.22
N ASP A 193 4.23 -7.89 -20.59
CA ASP A 193 5.54 -8.33 -20.11
C ASP A 193 5.57 -8.52 -18.58
N ASP A 194 4.41 -8.73 -17.96
CA ASP A 194 4.31 -8.99 -16.52
C ASP A 194 4.82 -10.41 -16.20
N GLU A 195 6.02 -10.49 -15.61
CA GLU A 195 6.67 -11.76 -15.31
C GLU A 195 5.81 -12.65 -14.37
N GLN A 196 5.15 -12.05 -13.37
CA GLN A 196 4.35 -12.80 -12.40
C GLN A 196 3.08 -13.35 -13.04
N ALA A 197 2.44 -12.56 -13.89
CA ALA A 197 1.27 -12.99 -14.66
C ALA A 197 1.61 -14.11 -15.65
N LEU A 198 2.74 -14.00 -16.36
CA LEU A 198 3.22 -15.03 -17.27
C LEU A 198 3.56 -16.33 -16.55
N LEU A 199 4.20 -16.26 -15.38
CA LEU A 199 4.47 -17.43 -14.54
C LEU A 199 3.18 -18.11 -14.11
N LEU A 200 2.23 -17.37 -13.57
CA LEU A 200 0.95 -17.92 -13.12
C LEU A 200 0.14 -18.50 -14.29
N LYS A 201 0.17 -17.85 -15.46
CA LYS A 201 -0.41 -18.41 -16.69
C LYS A 201 0.20 -19.76 -17.04
N GLY A 202 1.52 -19.86 -17.01
CA GLY A 202 2.23 -21.12 -17.27
C GLY A 202 1.87 -22.20 -16.27
N GLU A 203 1.79 -21.90 -14.96
CA GLU A 203 1.35 -22.84 -13.93
C GLU A 203 -0.09 -23.36 -14.18
N ILE A 204 -1.01 -22.47 -14.55
CA ILE A 204 -2.39 -22.83 -14.87
C ILE A 204 -2.42 -23.75 -16.10
N LEU A 205 -1.71 -23.38 -17.19
CA LEU A 205 -1.65 -24.16 -18.42
C LEU A 205 -1.04 -25.56 -18.19
N ALA A 206 0.03 -25.65 -17.41
CA ALA A 206 0.64 -26.92 -17.04
C ALA A 206 -0.37 -27.85 -16.30
N ALA A 207 -1.13 -27.28 -15.37
CA ALA A 207 -2.12 -28.02 -14.59
C ALA A 207 -3.39 -28.37 -15.41
N THR A 208 -3.67 -27.65 -16.50
CA THR A 208 -4.79 -27.93 -17.42
C THR A 208 -4.39 -28.81 -18.61
N ASN A 209 -3.20 -29.41 -18.55
CA ASN A 209 -2.66 -30.32 -19.56
C ASN A 209 -2.36 -29.64 -20.91
N GLU A 210 -1.82 -28.43 -20.84
CA GLU A 210 -1.37 -27.64 -22.00
C GLU A 210 0.15 -27.32 -21.87
N PRO A 211 1.03 -28.35 -21.84
CA PRO A 211 2.43 -28.20 -21.48
C PRO A 211 3.25 -27.36 -22.47
N GLU A 212 2.91 -27.41 -23.77
CA GLU A 212 3.62 -26.63 -24.79
C GLU A 212 3.40 -25.13 -24.57
N GLN A 213 2.14 -24.73 -24.32
CA GLN A 213 1.81 -23.33 -24.04
C GLN A 213 2.38 -22.84 -22.71
N ALA A 214 2.42 -23.75 -21.69
CA ALA A 214 3.07 -23.45 -20.42
C ALA A 214 4.56 -23.14 -20.62
N GLN A 215 5.26 -23.98 -21.41
CA GLN A 215 6.68 -23.76 -21.73
C GLN A 215 6.92 -22.45 -22.48
N GLU A 216 6.03 -22.05 -23.39
CA GLU A 216 6.11 -20.75 -24.07
C GLU A 216 6.04 -19.60 -23.07
N CYS A 217 5.15 -19.66 -22.05
CA CYS A 217 5.07 -18.65 -21.01
C CYS A 217 6.38 -18.57 -20.21
N PHE A 218 6.95 -19.71 -19.80
CA PHE A 218 8.22 -19.74 -19.06
C PHE A 218 9.40 -19.22 -19.89
N ASN A 219 9.46 -19.57 -21.19
CA ASN A 219 10.46 -19.05 -22.11
C ASN A 219 10.33 -17.53 -22.30
N GLN A 220 9.12 -17.00 -22.36
CA GLN A 220 8.89 -15.55 -22.41
C GLN A 220 9.41 -14.86 -21.15
N VAL A 221 9.15 -15.39 -19.96
CA VAL A 221 9.72 -14.89 -18.70
C VAL A 221 11.25 -14.90 -18.75
N LEU A 222 11.87 -16.00 -19.19
CA LEU A 222 13.32 -16.12 -19.29
C LEU A 222 13.94 -15.19 -20.34
N SER A 223 13.18 -14.81 -21.38
CA SER A 223 13.63 -13.81 -22.35
C SER A 223 13.61 -12.38 -21.77
N LEU A 224 12.65 -12.08 -20.86
CA LEU A 224 12.56 -10.80 -20.15
C LEU A 224 13.58 -10.72 -19.02
N ASN A 225 13.70 -11.79 -18.25
CA ASN A 225 14.56 -11.91 -17.09
C ASN A 225 15.31 -13.26 -17.10
N PRO A 226 16.51 -13.33 -17.68
CA PRO A 226 17.31 -14.56 -17.75
C PRO A 226 17.74 -15.13 -16.40
N PHE A 227 17.51 -14.42 -15.30
CA PHE A 227 17.84 -14.87 -13.94
C PHE A 227 16.60 -15.24 -13.10
N ASN A 228 15.44 -15.39 -13.73
CA ASN A 228 14.22 -15.78 -13.04
C ASN A 228 14.25 -17.25 -12.61
N GLU A 229 14.65 -17.51 -11.36
CA GLU A 229 14.79 -18.85 -10.80
C GLU A 229 13.49 -19.65 -10.85
N LYS A 230 12.32 -18.99 -10.60
CA LYS A 230 11.01 -19.65 -10.61
C LYS A 230 10.66 -20.18 -12.01
N ALA A 231 10.98 -19.43 -13.06
CA ALA A 231 10.75 -19.87 -14.44
C ALA A 231 11.58 -21.12 -14.79
N TYR A 232 12.84 -21.19 -14.35
CA TYR A 232 13.67 -22.40 -14.54
C TYR A 232 13.12 -23.61 -13.79
N ILE A 233 12.70 -23.41 -12.53
CA ILE A 233 12.14 -24.50 -11.72
C ILE A 233 10.89 -25.05 -12.39
N LEU A 234 9.93 -24.20 -12.74
CA LEU A 234 8.65 -24.59 -13.36
C LEU A 234 8.87 -25.25 -14.73
N SER A 235 9.79 -24.73 -15.53
CA SER A 235 10.17 -25.34 -16.82
C SER A 235 10.78 -26.72 -16.62
N GLY A 236 11.70 -26.88 -15.64
CA GLY A 236 12.29 -28.17 -15.32
C GLY A 236 11.28 -29.19 -14.81
N GLU A 237 10.36 -28.79 -13.93
CA GLU A 237 9.26 -29.62 -13.46
C GLU A 237 8.36 -30.11 -14.62
N LEU A 238 8.08 -29.22 -15.57
CA LEU A 238 7.27 -29.53 -16.75
C LEU A 238 7.95 -30.61 -17.61
N TYR A 239 9.28 -30.51 -17.87
CA TYR A 239 10.02 -31.52 -18.61
C TYR A 239 10.07 -32.87 -17.90
N LEU A 240 10.24 -32.87 -16.57
CA LEU A 240 10.23 -34.11 -15.78
C LEU A 240 8.87 -34.82 -15.84
N VAL A 241 7.76 -34.08 -15.75
CA VAL A 241 6.40 -34.65 -15.84
C VAL A 241 6.16 -35.24 -17.23
N ASN A 242 6.60 -34.57 -18.27
CA ASN A 242 6.44 -35.01 -19.66
C ASN A 242 7.47 -36.08 -20.09
N LYS A 243 8.41 -36.45 -19.20
CA LYS A 243 9.52 -37.40 -19.47
C LYS A 243 10.42 -37.00 -20.63
N ASP A 244 10.55 -35.69 -20.85
CA ASP A 244 11.39 -35.11 -21.90
C ASP A 244 12.76 -34.73 -21.28
N PHE A 245 13.64 -35.76 -21.10
CA PHE A 245 14.93 -35.61 -20.41
C PHE A 245 16.03 -35.01 -21.26
N ASP A 246 15.80 -34.79 -22.57
CA ASP A 246 16.83 -34.35 -23.53
C ASP A 246 16.77 -32.84 -23.82
N LYS A 247 15.96 -32.09 -23.11
CA LYS A 247 15.83 -30.63 -23.24
C LYS A 247 16.10 -29.93 -21.92
#